data_238bdfed9e35838b3d703c9a276b87c4
#
_entry.id   238bdfed9e35838b3d703c9a276b87c4
#
_cell.length_a   1.000
_cell.length_b   1.000
_cell.length_c   1.000
_cell.angle_alpha   90.00
_cell.angle_beta   90.00
_cell.angle_gamma   90.00
#
_symmetry.space_group_name_H-M   'P 1'
#
loop_
_entity.id
_entity.type
_entity.pdbx_description
1 polymer ?
#
loop_
_entity_poly.entity_id
_entity_poly.type
_entity_poly.pdbx_seq_one_letter_code
_entity_poly.pdbx_strand_id
1 'polypeptide(L)'
;GSKELAVFTSVSDYNKRLFARVLSLPSVIESCQALGFEGRNLIAMQGPFSKELNQAMLEQYQCKYLVTKDSGKAGGFLEKIQAAEALGVTAVIIGRPLAEEGLSLKECRHMLIERYGLKKEQNVTLLGIGMGSIGTLTLEGREAVRSADLIVGARRMVDAVRLPGQDFLYEY
;
A
#
# COMPACT_ATOMS: atom_id res chain seq x y z
N GLY A 1 -5.53 7.89 -4.20
CA GLY A 1 -5.13 6.86 -5.17
C GLY A 1 -6.30 6.46 -6.06
N SER A 2 -6.05 5.67 -7.10
CA SER A 2 -7.09 5.28 -8.06
C SER A 2 -8.31 4.58 -7.42
N LYS A 3 -8.10 3.86 -6.32
CA LYS A 3 -9.18 3.16 -5.59
C LYS A 3 -10.24 4.09 -4.99
N GLU A 4 -9.86 5.30 -4.63
CA GLU A 4 -10.78 6.28 -4.04
C GLU A 4 -11.20 7.36 -5.04
N LEU A 5 -10.88 7.20 -6.31
CA LEU A 5 -11.15 8.21 -7.33
C LEU A 5 -12.67 8.46 -7.52
N ALA A 6 -13.50 7.45 -7.29
CA ALA A 6 -14.95 7.57 -7.34
C ALA A 6 -15.51 8.67 -6.42
N VAL A 7 -14.91 8.90 -5.24
CA VAL A 7 -15.34 9.96 -4.32
C VAL A 7 -15.24 11.34 -4.96
N PHE A 8 -14.29 11.55 -5.86
CA PHE A 8 -14.07 12.84 -6.50
C PHE A 8 -15.04 13.15 -7.63
N THR A 9 -15.86 12.19 -8.07
CA THR A 9 -16.93 12.44 -9.05
C THR A 9 -18.05 13.31 -8.50
N SER A 10 -18.12 13.49 -7.17
CA SER A 10 -19.04 14.43 -6.51
C SER A 10 -18.63 15.91 -6.67
N VAL A 11 -17.41 16.19 -7.13
CA VAL A 11 -16.95 17.55 -7.37
C VAL A 11 -17.55 18.06 -8.68
N SER A 12 -18.14 19.25 -8.66
CA SER A 12 -18.72 19.86 -9.86
C SER A 12 -17.68 19.97 -10.99
N ASP A 13 -18.04 19.54 -12.19
CA ASP A 13 -17.19 19.53 -13.37
C ASP A 13 -15.86 18.78 -13.17
N TYR A 14 -15.87 17.71 -12.37
CA TYR A 14 -14.66 16.96 -12.01
C TYR A 14 -13.88 16.49 -13.26
N ASN A 15 -14.58 16.08 -14.30
CA ASN A 15 -14.00 15.60 -15.56
C ASN A 15 -13.31 16.69 -16.39
N LYS A 16 -13.45 17.98 -16.02
CA LYS A 16 -12.72 19.11 -16.62
C LYS A 16 -11.68 19.70 -15.69
N ARG A 17 -11.93 19.64 -14.39
CA ARG A 17 -11.17 20.34 -13.36
C ARG A 17 -10.16 19.47 -12.62
N LEU A 18 -10.39 18.16 -12.55
CA LEU A 18 -9.51 17.25 -11.84
C LEU A 18 -8.58 16.49 -12.80
N PHE A 19 -7.34 16.37 -12.42
CA PHE A 19 -6.32 15.60 -13.11
C PHE A 19 -5.95 14.39 -12.24
N ALA A 20 -6.33 13.21 -12.68
CA ALA A 20 -6.06 11.96 -11.98
C ALA A 20 -4.73 11.39 -12.44
N ARG A 21 -3.71 11.38 -11.57
CA ARG A 21 -2.44 10.71 -11.83
C ARG A 21 -2.48 9.31 -11.20
N VAL A 22 -2.41 8.30 -12.05
CA VAL A 22 -2.60 6.89 -11.69
C VAL A 22 -1.50 6.01 -12.26
N LEU A 23 -1.42 4.77 -11.79
CA LEU A 23 -0.50 3.79 -12.35
C LEU A 23 -0.86 3.46 -13.81
N SER A 24 0.15 3.25 -14.65
CA SER A 24 0.02 2.89 -16.06
C SER A 24 -0.34 1.41 -16.27
N LEU A 25 -1.32 0.91 -15.53
CA LEU A 25 -1.85 -0.46 -15.66
C LEU A 25 -3.18 -0.43 -16.41
N PRO A 26 -3.42 -1.30 -17.41
CA PRO A 26 -4.66 -1.31 -18.18
C PRO A 26 -5.92 -1.31 -17.31
N SER A 27 -6.02 -2.18 -16.33
CA SER A 27 -7.17 -2.27 -15.43
C SER A 27 -7.42 -1.00 -14.62
N VAL A 28 -6.35 -0.26 -14.26
CA VAL A 28 -6.47 1.02 -13.55
C VAL A 28 -6.98 2.10 -14.49
N ILE A 29 -6.48 2.13 -15.72
CA ILE A 29 -6.89 3.09 -16.75
C ILE A 29 -8.37 2.86 -17.10
N GLU A 30 -8.77 1.63 -17.37
CA GLU A 30 -10.18 1.26 -17.65
C GLU A 30 -11.11 1.66 -16.51
N SER A 31 -10.72 1.40 -15.25
CA SER A 31 -11.50 1.81 -14.08
C SER A 31 -11.65 3.32 -13.98
N CYS A 32 -10.62 4.09 -14.32
CA CYS A 32 -10.67 5.56 -14.31
C CYS A 32 -11.54 6.09 -15.46
N GLN A 33 -11.46 5.49 -16.64
CA GLN A 33 -12.29 5.84 -17.79
C GLN A 33 -13.77 5.57 -17.52
N ALA A 34 -14.09 4.45 -16.85
CA ALA A 34 -15.46 4.16 -16.43
C ALA A 34 -16.03 5.20 -15.45
N LEU A 35 -15.16 5.93 -14.73
CA LEU A 35 -15.54 7.07 -13.89
C LEU A 35 -15.55 8.41 -14.65
N GLY A 36 -15.31 8.44 -15.95
CA GLY A 36 -15.29 9.66 -16.76
C GLY A 36 -13.97 10.45 -16.71
N PHE A 37 -12.88 9.87 -16.23
CA PHE A 37 -11.54 10.44 -16.33
C PHE A 37 -10.88 9.95 -17.61
N GLU A 38 -10.69 10.84 -18.57
CA GLU A 38 -10.13 10.51 -19.88
C GLU A 38 -9.28 11.65 -20.45
N GLY A 39 -8.59 11.40 -21.56
CA GLY A 39 -7.79 12.38 -22.25
C GLY A 39 -6.76 13.07 -21.33
N ARG A 40 -6.72 14.40 -21.36
CA ARG A 40 -5.79 15.19 -20.56
C ARG A 40 -6.01 15.09 -19.04
N ASN A 41 -7.19 14.64 -18.62
CA ASN A 41 -7.56 14.53 -17.21
C ASN A 41 -7.13 13.21 -16.56
N LEU A 42 -6.64 12.27 -17.38
CA LEU A 42 -6.09 10.99 -16.92
C LEU A 42 -4.60 10.90 -17.27
N ILE A 43 -3.75 10.89 -16.26
CA ILE A 43 -2.30 10.85 -16.39
C ILE A 43 -1.79 9.51 -15.87
N ALA A 44 -1.48 8.60 -16.80
CA ALA A 44 -1.01 7.25 -16.47
C ALA A 44 0.52 7.24 -16.40
N MET A 45 1.08 7.21 -15.19
CA MET A 45 2.52 7.24 -14.94
C MET A 45 2.90 6.43 -13.71
N GLN A 46 4.11 5.87 -13.73
CA GLN A 46 4.67 5.12 -12.60
C GLN A 46 5.78 5.92 -11.92
N GLY A 47 5.60 6.17 -10.61
CA GLY A 47 6.60 6.82 -9.78
C GLY A 47 7.72 5.89 -9.26
N PRO A 48 8.58 6.39 -8.39
CA PRO A 48 8.57 7.71 -7.77
C PRO A 48 8.96 8.84 -8.73
N PHE A 49 8.52 10.08 -8.43
CA PHE A 49 8.78 11.27 -9.26
C PHE A 49 9.61 12.29 -8.47
N SER A 50 10.53 12.97 -9.15
CA SER A 50 11.32 14.05 -8.55
C SER A 50 10.44 15.26 -8.19
N LYS A 51 10.97 16.16 -7.38
CA LYS A 51 10.34 17.44 -7.05
C LYS A 51 10.07 18.25 -8.32
N GLU A 52 11.06 18.34 -9.22
CA GLU A 52 11.00 19.12 -10.45
C GLU A 52 9.89 18.62 -11.38
N LEU A 53 9.74 17.30 -11.53
CA LEU A 53 8.67 16.74 -12.35
C LEU A 53 7.30 17.02 -11.72
N ASN A 54 7.18 16.92 -10.38
CA ASN A 54 5.94 17.29 -9.71
C ASN A 54 5.62 18.78 -9.90
N GLN A 55 6.61 19.69 -9.81
CA GLN A 55 6.42 21.12 -10.08
C GLN A 55 5.95 21.36 -11.51
N ALA A 56 6.67 20.82 -12.51
CA ALA A 56 6.32 20.97 -13.91
C ALA A 56 4.88 20.54 -14.22
N MET A 57 4.42 19.45 -13.60
CA MET A 57 3.04 18.99 -13.75
C MET A 57 2.03 19.94 -13.09
N LEU A 58 2.30 20.41 -11.87
CA LEU A 58 1.42 21.34 -11.16
C LEU A 58 1.27 22.67 -11.94
N GLU A 59 2.35 23.16 -12.52
CA GLU A 59 2.37 24.37 -13.39
C GLU A 59 1.63 24.12 -14.71
N GLN A 60 1.96 23.03 -15.42
CA GLN A 60 1.36 22.67 -16.70
C GLN A 60 -0.16 22.58 -16.64
N TYR A 61 -0.68 22.01 -15.55
CA TYR A 61 -2.11 21.86 -15.34
C TYR A 61 -2.74 22.99 -14.51
N GLN A 62 -1.96 24.01 -14.15
CA GLN A 62 -2.39 25.16 -13.35
C GLN A 62 -3.15 24.75 -12.09
N CYS A 63 -2.60 23.76 -11.39
CA CYS A 63 -3.23 23.19 -10.22
C CYS A 63 -3.24 24.18 -9.05
N LYS A 64 -4.41 24.39 -8.44
CA LYS A 64 -4.55 25.16 -7.20
C LYS A 64 -4.44 24.27 -5.96
N TYR A 65 -4.76 23.01 -6.09
CA TYR A 65 -4.76 22.01 -5.03
C TYR A 65 -4.04 20.74 -5.47
N LEU A 66 -3.24 20.20 -4.57
CA LEU A 66 -2.66 18.87 -4.70
C LEU A 66 -3.26 17.96 -3.64
N VAL A 67 -3.99 16.92 -4.05
CA VAL A 67 -4.52 15.93 -3.11
C VAL A 67 -3.61 14.70 -3.12
N THR A 68 -3.04 14.36 -1.98
CA THR A 68 -2.13 13.22 -1.84
C THR A 68 -2.36 12.46 -0.55
N LYS A 69 -2.04 11.16 -0.54
CA LYS A 69 -1.98 10.36 0.69
C LYS A 69 -0.61 10.50 1.34
N ASP A 70 -0.60 10.40 2.66
CA ASP A 70 0.65 10.18 3.39
C ASP A 70 1.15 8.75 3.11
N SER A 71 1.97 8.62 2.08
CA SER A 71 2.54 7.34 1.61
C SER A 71 3.95 7.08 2.12
N GLY A 72 4.46 7.95 3.01
CA GLY A 72 5.83 7.87 3.53
C GLY A 72 6.90 8.09 2.44
N LYS A 73 8.16 7.79 2.79
CA LYS A 73 9.32 8.02 1.91
C LYS A 73 9.25 7.24 0.59
N ALA A 74 8.82 5.98 0.63
CA ALA A 74 8.76 5.12 -0.57
C ALA A 74 7.75 5.60 -1.63
N GLY A 75 6.75 6.39 -1.25
CA GLY A 75 5.70 6.87 -2.16
C GLY A 75 5.98 8.25 -2.77
N GLY A 76 7.18 8.83 -2.59
CA GLY A 76 7.52 10.17 -3.09
C GLY A 76 6.63 11.25 -2.49
N PHE A 77 6.27 11.11 -1.20
CA PHE A 77 5.40 12.06 -0.50
C PHE A 77 6.09 13.42 -0.34
N LEU A 78 7.34 13.41 0.12
CA LEU A 78 8.10 14.61 0.40
C LEU A 78 8.30 15.48 -0.85
N GLU A 79 8.65 14.84 -1.97
CA GLU A 79 8.86 15.51 -3.25
C GLU A 79 7.58 16.22 -3.77
N LYS A 80 6.42 15.62 -3.51
CA LYS A 80 5.11 16.22 -3.85
C LYS A 80 4.82 17.44 -2.99
N ILE A 81 5.05 17.36 -1.68
CA ILE A 81 4.82 18.47 -0.76
C ILE A 81 5.77 19.63 -1.07
N GLN A 82 7.06 19.37 -1.24
CA GLN A 82 8.05 20.37 -1.62
C GLN A 82 7.74 21.05 -2.95
N ALA A 83 7.18 20.30 -3.92
CA ALA A 83 6.75 20.86 -5.19
C ALA A 83 5.55 21.80 -5.02
N ALA A 84 4.56 21.41 -4.21
CA ALA A 84 3.39 22.23 -3.94
C ALA A 84 3.76 23.51 -3.18
N GLU A 85 4.61 23.42 -2.15
CA GLU A 85 5.11 24.57 -1.39
C GLU A 85 5.85 25.59 -2.26
N ALA A 86 6.74 25.10 -3.13
CA ALA A 86 7.53 25.95 -4.03
C ALA A 86 6.65 26.77 -5.00
N LEU A 87 5.46 26.28 -5.32
CA LEU A 87 4.51 26.93 -6.24
C LEU A 87 3.32 27.61 -5.53
N GLY A 88 3.27 27.58 -4.19
CA GLY A 88 2.13 28.09 -3.45
C GLY A 88 0.83 27.30 -3.69
N VAL A 89 0.94 26.03 -4.11
CA VAL A 89 -0.20 25.13 -4.32
C VAL A 89 -0.64 24.54 -2.97
N THR A 90 -1.92 24.60 -2.68
CA THR A 90 -2.46 24.04 -1.44
C THR A 90 -2.42 22.52 -1.46
N ALA A 91 -1.65 21.93 -0.54
CA ALA A 91 -1.59 20.47 -0.39
C ALA A 91 -2.68 19.97 0.57
N VAL A 92 -3.56 19.12 0.09
CA VAL A 92 -4.55 18.40 0.88
C VAL A 92 -4.01 16.99 1.14
N ILE A 93 -3.61 16.74 2.39
CA ILE A 93 -3.00 15.48 2.79
C ILE A 93 -4.06 14.59 3.42
N ILE A 94 -4.28 13.43 2.81
CA ILE A 94 -5.14 12.39 3.38
C ILE A 94 -4.26 11.53 4.28
N GLY A 95 -4.43 11.70 5.59
CA GLY A 95 -3.73 10.91 6.60
C GLY A 95 -4.16 9.44 6.58
N ARG A 96 -3.42 8.62 7.31
CA ARG A 96 -3.82 7.23 7.54
C ARG A 96 -5.03 7.21 8.46
N PRO A 97 -6.09 6.44 8.13
CA PRO A 97 -7.33 6.43 8.91
C PRO A 97 -7.16 5.85 10.31
N LEU A 98 -6.12 5.06 10.52
CA LEU A 98 -5.74 4.50 11.82
C LEU A 98 -4.24 4.73 12.02
N ALA A 99 -3.85 5.16 13.22
CA ALA A 99 -2.50 4.94 13.68
C ALA A 99 -2.37 3.41 13.84
N GLU A 100 -1.69 2.75 12.92
CA GLU A 100 -1.33 1.35 13.09
C GLU A 100 -0.30 1.30 14.22
N GLU A 101 -0.77 1.15 15.44
CA GLU A 101 0.06 0.76 16.57
C GLU A 101 0.41 -0.72 16.40
N GLY A 102 1.39 -0.97 15.56
CA GLY A 102 1.97 -2.31 15.42
C GLY A 102 2.85 -2.62 16.63
N LEU A 103 2.84 -3.87 17.07
CA LEU A 103 3.78 -4.36 18.06
C LEU A 103 5.19 -4.45 17.43
N SER A 104 6.21 -4.09 18.19
CA SER A 104 7.59 -4.44 17.83
C SER A 104 7.75 -5.96 17.78
N LEU A 105 8.77 -6.46 17.06
CA LEU A 105 9.06 -7.91 17.01
C LEU A 105 9.17 -8.54 18.41
N LYS A 106 9.76 -7.82 19.36
CA LYS A 106 9.91 -8.27 20.74
C LYS A 106 8.56 -8.37 21.45
N GLU A 107 7.71 -7.38 21.29
CA GLU A 107 6.36 -7.35 21.88
C GLU A 107 5.46 -8.39 21.24
N CYS A 108 5.50 -8.56 19.92
CA CYS A 108 4.79 -9.59 19.19
C CYS A 108 5.20 -10.99 19.69
N ARG A 109 6.50 -11.25 19.83
CA ARG A 109 7.01 -12.51 20.38
C ARG A 109 6.52 -12.75 21.81
N HIS A 110 6.56 -11.72 22.64
CA HIS A 110 6.12 -11.80 24.04
C HIS A 110 4.62 -12.11 24.12
N MET A 111 3.82 -11.39 23.35
CA MET A 111 2.37 -11.61 23.24
C MET A 111 2.01 -13.02 22.78
N LEU A 112 2.73 -13.56 21.78
CA LEU A 112 2.53 -14.94 21.32
C LEU A 112 2.86 -15.97 22.40
N ILE A 113 3.98 -15.77 23.12
CA ILE A 113 4.35 -16.66 24.24
C ILE A 113 3.28 -16.65 25.32
N GLU A 114 2.80 -15.48 25.74
CA GLU A 114 1.78 -15.35 26.77
C GLU A 114 0.42 -15.90 26.32
N ARG A 115 -0.02 -15.53 25.12
CA ARG A 115 -1.36 -15.88 24.63
C ARG A 115 -1.52 -17.36 24.32
N TYR A 116 -0.47 -18.00 23.83
CA TYR A 116 -0.52 -19.41 23.39
C TYR A 116 0.27 -20.35 24.28
N GLY A 117 0.80 -19.87 25.41
CA GLY A 117 1.54 -20.72 26.36
C GLY A 117 2.79 -21.36 25.77
N LEU A 118 3.41 -20.70 24.75
CA LEU A 118 4.58 -21.25 24.08
C LEU A 118 5.74 -21.37 25.05
N LYS A 119 6.40 -22.53 25.09
CA LYS A 119 7.60 -22.72 25.92
C LYS A 119 8.71 -21.84 25.40
N LYS A 120 9.54 -21.33 26.31
CA LYS A 120 10.67 -20.40 26.01
C LYS A 120 11.68 -20.93 24.98
N GLU A 121 11.71 -22.25 24.78
CA GLU A 121 12.60 -22.98 23.88
C GLU A 121 12.00 -23.19 22.45
N GLN A 122 10.80 -22.73 22.20
CA GLN A 122 10.20 -22.86 20.87
C GLN A 122 10.80 -21.83 19.91
N ASN A 123 11.14 -22.30 18.72
CA ASN A 123 11.63 -21.42 17.64
C ASN A 123 10.45 -20.70 16.99
N VAL A 124 10.50 -19.38 16.99
CA VAL A 124 9.54 -18.56 16.25
C VAL A 124 10.24 -17.97 15.03
N THR A 125 9.77 -18.34 13.84
CA THR A 125 10.27 -17.82 12.58
C THR A 125 9.28 -16.80 12.03
N LEU A 126 9.71 -15.57 11.82
CA LEU A 126 8.92 -14.56 11.12
C LEU A 126 9.23 -14.65 9.63
N LEU A 127 8.22 -15.04 8.83
CA LEU A 127 8.37 -15.26 7.40
C LEU A 127 7.60 -14.22 6.58
N GLY A 128 8.32 -13.47 5.74
CA GLY A 128 7.72 -12.63 4.70
C GLY A 128 7.35 -13.48 3.49
N ILE A 129 6.07 -13.54 3.12
CA ILE A 129 5.61 -14.38 2.01
C ILE A 129 5.58 -13.66 0.64
N GLY A 130 6.11 -12.44 0.56
CA GLY A 130 6.23 -11.69 -0.69
C GLY A 130 4.92 -11.58 -1.45
N MET A 131 4.89 -12.12 -2.67
CA MET A 131 3.70 -12.09 -3.56
C MET A 131 2.55 -12.98 -3.08
N GLY A 132 2.70 -13.70 -1.98
CA GLY A 132 1.61 -14.49 -1.37
C GLY A 132 1.38 -15.84 -2.03
N SER A 133 2.43 -16.51 -2.48
CA SER A 133 2.34 -17.90 -2.92
C SER A 133 3.56 -18.71 -2.46
N ILE A 134 3.36 -20.00 -2.21
CA ILE A 134 4.45 -20.91 -1.83
C ILE A 134 5.52 -21.00 -2.92
N GLY A 135 5.15 -20.80 -4.19
CA GLY A 135 6.05 -20.82 -5.34
C GLY A 135 7.07 -19.68 -5.36
N THR A 136 6.75 -18.57 -4.73
CA THR A 136 7.60 -17.35 -4.67
C THR A 136 8.46 -17.28 -3.40
N LEU A 137 8.31 -18.24 -2.48
CA LEU A 137 9.16 -18.34 -1.30
C LEU A 137 10.58 -18.77 -1.68
N THR A 138 11.56 -18.25 -0.96
CA THR A 138 12.94 -18.79 -0.99
C THR A 138 12.97 -20.24 -0.50
N LEU A 139 14.06 -20.95 -0.76
CA LEU A 139 14.25 -22.32 -0.24
C LEU A 139 14.18 -22.36 1.28
N GLU A 140 14.80 -21.41 1.95
CA GLU A 140 14.75 -21.27 3.41
C GLU A 140 13.32 -21.00 3.92
N GLY A 141 12.58 -20.14 3.22
CA GLY A 141 11.17 -19.85 3.54
C GLY A 141 10.27 -21.08 3.41
N ARG A 142 10.48 -21.90 2.37
CA ARG A 142 9.75 -23.15 2.20
C ARG A 142 10.09 -24.17 3.28
N GLU A 143 11.34 -24.25 3.66
CA GLU A 143 11.79 -25.15 4.74
C GLU A 143 11.20 -24.70 6.09
N ALA A 144 11.21 -23.41 6.37
CA ALA A 144 10.57 -22.86 7.56
C ALA A 144 9.06 -23.20 7.63
N VAL A 145 8.34 -23.10 6.49
CA VAL A 145 6.92 -23.54 6.44
C VAL A 145 6.78 -25.04 6.69
N ARG A 146 7.63 -25.85 6.07
CA ARG A 146 7.57 -27.33 6.21
C ARG A 146 7.86 -27.80 7.62
N SER A 147 8.80 -27.17 8.29
CA SER A 147 9.25 -27.54 9.64
C SER A 147 8.42 -26.91 10.76
N ALA A 148 7.50 -26.02 10.44
CA ALA A 148 6.64 -25.38 11.43
C ALA A 148 5.56 -26.33 11.93
N ASP A 149 5.43 -26.45 13.26
CA ASP A 149 4.34 -27.17 13.91
C ASP A 149 3.03 -26.39 13.83
N LEU A 150 3.12 -25.06 13.88
CA LEU A 150 1.98 -24.13 13.85
C LEU A 150 2.29 -22.95 12.95
N ILE A 151 1.38 -22.60 12.04
CA ILE A 151 1.46 -21.38 11.22
C ILE A 151 0.42 -20.37 11.72
N VAL A 152 0.89 -19.16 12.03
CA VAL A 152 0.05 -18.06 12.52
C VAL A 152 0.14 -16.86 11.58
N GLY A 153 -0.99 -16.28 11.20
CA GLY A 153 -1.00 -15.08 10.37
C GLY A 153 -2.38 -14.70 9.82
N ALA A 154 -2.42 -13.64 9.04
CA ALA A 154 -3.64 -13.24 8.35
C ALA A 154 -4.12 -14.36 7.41
N ARG A 155 -5.43 -14.57 7.35
CA ARG A 155 -6.08 -15.66 6.60
C ARG A 155 -5.49 -15.86 5.20
N ARG A 156 -5.42 -14.77 4.42
CA ARG A 156 -4.87 -14.79 3.07
C ARG A 156 -3.44 -15.32 3.00
N MET A 157 -2.62 -14.99 4.01
CA MET A 157 -1.22 -15.39 4.07
C MET A 157 -1.07 -16.86 4.43
N VAL A 158 -1.79 -17.30 5.45
CA VAL A 158 -1.78 -18.69 5.90
C VAL A 158 -2.28 -19.62 4.81
N ASP A 159 -3.43 -19.30 4.19
CA ASP A 159 -4.01 -20.12 3.11
C ASP A 159 -3.12 -20.23 1.87
N ALA A 160 -2.25 -19.23 1.64
CA ALA A 160 -1.34 -19.23 0.50
C ALA A 160 -0.11 -20.15 0.67
N VAL A 161 0.28 -20.47 1.91
CA VAL A 161 1.55 -21.17 2.18
C VAL A 161 1.43 -22.44 3.00
N ARG A 162 0.35 -22.61 3.77
CA ARG A 162 0.16 -23.82 4.63
C ARG A 162 0.12 -25.09 3.80
N LEU A 163 0.63 -26.17 4.38
CA LEU A 163 0.57 -27.50 3.80
C LEU A 163 -0.63 -28.28 4.33
N PRO A 164 -1.13 -29.28 3.60
CA PRO A 164 -2.20 -30.15 4.09
C PRO A 164 -1.82 -30.82 5.41
N GLY A 165 -2.71 -30.73 6.41
CA GLY A 165 -2.50 -31.33 7.73
C GLY A 165 -1.65 -30.50 8.71
N GLN A 166 -1.17 -29.32 8.32
CA GLN A 166 -0.49 -28.42 9.24
C GLN A 166 -1.48 -27.66 10.13
N ASP A 167 -1.13 -27.53 11.41
CA ASP A 167 -1.88 -26.69 12.33
C ASP A 167 -1.72 -25.20 11.97
N PHE A 168 -2.80 -24.45 12.08
CA PHE A 168 -2.78 -23.04 11.73
C PHE A 168 -3.73 -22.22 12.61
N LEU A 169 -3.44 -20.93 12.70
CA LEU A 169 -4.26 -19.94 13.38
C LEU A 169 -4.35 -18.67 12.54
N TYR A 170 -5.56 -18.14 12.38
CA TYR A 170 -5.78 -16.84 11.75
C TYR A 170 -5.75 -15.73 12.80
N GLU A 171 -4.90 -14.73 12.56
CA GLU A 171 -4.85 -13.49 13.33
C GLU A 171 -5.09 -12.30 12.40
N TYR A 172 -5.84 -11.32 12.87
CA TYR A 172 -6.20 -10.09 12.14
C TYR A 172 -5.41 -8.90 12.69
#